data_4785e639bf48aaedea4eb41be20c4aca
#
_entry.id   4785e639bf48aaedea4eb41be20c4aca
#
_cell.length_a   1.000
_cell.length_b   1.000
_cell.length_c   1.000
_cell.angle_alpha   90.00
_cell.angle_beta   90.00
_cell.angle_gamma   90.00
#
_symmetry.space_group_name_H-M   'P 1'
#
loop_
_entity.id
_entity.type
_entity.pdbx_description
1 polymer ?
#
loop_
_entity_poly.entity_id
_entity_poly.type
_entity_poly.pdbx_seq_one_letter_code
_entity_poly.pdbx_strand_id
1 'polypeptide(L)'
;MTMVHRSSIAYFVLCGISFISVIATATLAAGQTTSVSPDKIWTAPEVGALPDNEQGRLVRRGRDLITATYAHIGPEVPDAADRYAGNNLACGNCHLQAGTKKFGLPIFGLFGEFPRYSVRSGAEITIEERVNSCMTRSMNGRALPAQAPQMQAIVAYLKFLSTGVPPGEKLPGLGAGIMPELARPASPANGRPIFMRVCAGCHGTEGLGVRRSLPTVDLGYVMPPVSGSDSFNDGAGMARLITAANFVHFNMPHGTDYLDPQLTVEEAWDVAAYLISQPRPHKQGLDRDFPDLLEKPVDTPYGPYADGFSEQQHKYGPFAPIREELKRLKANK
;
A
#
# COMPACT_ATOMS: atom_id res chain seq x y z
N MET A 1 -57.71 80.72 -1.77
CA MET A 1 -56.91 81.72 -2.48
C MET A 1 -56.02 80.92 -3.42
N THR A 2 -56.51 80.56 -4.55
CA THR A 2 -56.26 81.06 -5.90
C THR A 2 -54.79 81.22 -6.33
N MET A 3 -54.36 80.36 -7.28
CA MET A 3 -53.76 80.63 -8.58
C MET A 3 -52.97 79.43 -9.06
N VAL A 4 -53.39 78.67 -10.04
CA VAL A 4 -53.35 78.77 -11.49
C VAL A 4 -52.00 79.30 -12.04
N HIS A 5 -51.23 78.48 -12.73
CA HIS A 5 -50.72 78.71 -14.11
C HIS A 5 -49.81 77.56 -14.58
N ARG A 6 -50.19 76.93 -15.56
CA ARG A 6 -49.90 76.94 -17.04
C ARG A 6 -48.70 76.06 -17.47
N SER A 7 -49.11 75.21 -18.39
CA SER A 7 -48.35 74.37 -19.28
C SER A 7 -47.24 75.01 -20.09
N SER A 8 -46.21 74.30 -20.36
CA SER A 8 -45.42 74.42 -21.58
C SER A 8 -44.88 73.09 -22.03
N ILE A 9 -45.29 72.66 -23.17
CA ILE A 9 -44.90 71.45 -23.88
C ILE A 9 -43.61 71.81 -24.62
N ALA A 10 -42.53 71.05 -24.38
CA ALA A 10 -41.34 71.13 -25.21
C ALA A 10 -41.06 69.70 -25.77
N TYR A 11 -41.16 69.57 -27.06
CA TYR A 11 -40.78 68.40 -27.84
C TYR A 11 -39.25 68.29 -27.86
N PHE A 12 -38.74 67.17 -27.40
CA PHE A 12 -37.35 66.79 -27.65
C PHE A 12 -37.28 65.54 -28.50
N VAL A 13 -36.59 65.68 -29.61
CA VAL A 13 -36.31 64.64 -30.60
C VAL A 13 -35.39 63.60 -29.98
N LEU A 14 -35.84 62.33 -29.97
CA LEU A 14 -35.01 61.21 -29.59
C LEU A 14 -34.10 60.83 -30.76
N CYS A 15 -32.81 61.05 -30.56
CA CYS A 15 -31.75 60.49 -31.39
C CYS A 15 -31.37 59.10 -30.78
N GLY A 16 -31.79 58.03 -31.44
CA GLY A 16 -31.53 56.66 -31.01
C GLY A 16 -30.05 56.29 -31.25
N ILE A 17 -29.32 56.01 -30.20
CA ILE A 17 -28.01 55.35 -30.26
C ILE A 17 -28.25 53.91 -29.82
N SER A 18 -28.26 52.98 -30.78
CA SER A 18 -28.26 51.54 -30.50
C SER A 18 -26.90 51.11 -30.01
N PHE A 19 -26.81 50.82 -28.73
CA PHE A 19 -25.65 50.08 -28.17
C PHE A 19 -25.86 48.56 -28.41
N ILE A 20 -25.07 48.00 -29.32
CA ILE A 20 -24.96 46.56 -29.51
C ILE A 20 -24.05 46.07 -28.39
N SER A 21 -24.65 45.50 -27.35
CA SER A 21 -23.93 44.76 -26.30
C SER A 21 -23.48 43.40 -26.83
N VAL A 22 -22.21 43.28 -27.15
CA VAL A 22 -21.61 41.98 -27.45
C VAL A 22 -21.41 41.24 -26.10
N ILE A 23 -22.32 40.28 -25.83
CA ILE A 23 -22.17 39.36 -24.70
C ILE A 23 -21.15 38.30 -25.14
N ALA A 24 -19.92 38.43 -24.67
CA ALA A 24 -18.92 37.37 -24.78
C ALA A 24 -19.30 36.24 -23.82
N THR A 25 -19.87 35.17 -24.35
CA THR A 25 -20.05 33.91 -23.60
C THR A 25 -18.70 33.23 -23.44
N ALA A 26 -18.10 33.40 -22.27
CA ALA A 26 -16.96 32.58 -21.87
C ALA A 26 -17.47 31.16 -21.59
N THR A 27 -17.25 30.24 -22.53
CA THR A 27 -17.39 28.81 -22.32
C THR A 27 -16.31 28.34 -21.34
N LEU A 28 -16.69 28.22 -20.09
CA LEU A 28 -15.92 27.45 -19.11
C LEU A 28 -15.86 26.00 -19.61
N ALA A 29 -14.70 25.58 -20.08
CA ALA A 29 -14.42 24.17 -20.30
C ALA A 29 -14.49 23.47 -18.92
N ALA A 30 -15.63 22.81 -18.66
CA ALA A 30 -15.76 21.91 -17.53
C ALA A 30 -14.74 20.80 -17.72
N GLY A 31 -13.69 20.82 -16.90
CA GLY A 31 -12.77 19.68 -16.78
C GLY A 31 -13.61 18.44 -16.47
N GLN A 32 -13.54 17.44 -17.35
CA GLN A 32 -14.13 16.14 -17.10
C GLN A 32 -13.40 15.52 -15.91
N THR A 33 -13.93 15.73 -14.71
CA THR A 33 -13.69 14.82 -13.61
C THR A 33 -14.30 13.49 -14.03
N THR A 34 -13.47 12.52 -14.39
CA THR A 34 -13.88 11.13 -14.52
C THR A 34 -14.43 10.71 -13.16
N SER A 35 -15.75 10.83 -13.01
CA SER A 35 -16.47 10.24 -11.90
C SER A 35 -16.30 8.73 -12.01
N VAL A 36 -15.47 8.16 -11.12
CA VAL A 36 -15.48 6.72 -10.87
C VAL A 36 -16.91 6.40 -10.43
N SER A 37 -17.60 5.59 -11.22
CA SER A 37 -18.95 5.12 -10.89
C SER A 37 -18.90 4.46 -9.50
N PRO A 38 -19.73 4.88 -8.53
CA PRO A 38 -19.72 4.31 -7.17
C PRO A 38 -20.11 2.82 -7.13
N ASP A 39 -20.59 2.26 -8.23
CA ASP A 39 -21.37 1.02 -8.23
C ASP A 39 -20.60 -0.24 -8.66
N LYS A 40 -19.32 -0.16 -9.00
CA LYS A 40 -18.54 -1.36 -9.31
C LYS A 40 -17.77 -1.83 -8.08
N ILE A 41 -18.51 -2.41 -7.13
CA ILE A 41 -17.87 -3.14 -6.02
C ILE A 41 -17.22 -4.39 -6.62
N TRP A 42 -15.89 -4.39 -6.72
CA TRP A 42 -15.16 -5.60 -7.08
C TRP A 42 -15.42 -6.68 -6.02
N THR A 43 -15.83 -7.85 -6.47
CA THR A 43 -16.02 -9.03 -5.63
C THR A 43 -14.96 -10.06 -6.00
N ALA A 44 -14.30 -10.63 -4.98
CA ALA A 44 -13.29 -11.66 -5.20
C ALA A 44 -13.93 -12.86 -5.92
N PRO A 45 -13.32 -13.34 -7.02
CA PRO A 45 -13.82 -14.54 -7.68
C PRO A 45 -13.65 -15.76 -6.79
N GLU A 46 -14.61 -16.68 -6.83
CA GLU A 46 -14.66 -17.86 -5.98
C GLU A 46 -13.70 -18.96 -6.48
N VAL A 47 -12.62 -19.20 -5.73
CA VAL A 47 -11.66 -20.28 -6.04
C VAL A 47 -12.30 -21.67 -6.00
N GLY A 48 -13.29 -21.86 -5.10
CA GLY A 48 -14.05 -23.11 -4.99
C GLY A 48 -14.90 -23.46 -6.21
N ALA A 49 -15.30 -22.45 -6.99
CA ALA A 49 -16.08 -22.63 -8.21
C ALA A 49 -15.24 -22.99 -9.45
N LEU A 50 -13.90 -22.99 -9.33
CA LEU A 50 -13.02 -23.35 -10.44
C LEU A 50 -13.16 -24.84 -10.82
N PRO A 51 -13.19 -25.14 -12.13
CA PRO A 51 -13.24 -26.54 -12.59
C PRO A 51 -11.97 -27.30 -12.16
N ASP A 52 -12.09 -28.62 -12.06
CA ASP A 52 -10.94 -29.48 -11.77
C ASP A 52 -10.18 -29.82 -13.07
N ASN A 53 -9.61 -28.81 -13.67
CA ASN A 53 -8.69 -28.90 -14.79
C ASN A 53 -7.31 -28.34 -14.41
N GLU A 54 -6.37 -28.37 -15.31
CA GLU A 54 -5.00 -27.89 -15.07
C GLU A 54 -4.97 -26.44 -14.58
N GLN A 55 -5.71 -25.53 -15.23
CA GLN A 55 -5.78 -24.12 -14.85
C GLN A 55 -6.40 -23.92 -13.46
N GLY A 56 -7.49 -24.62 -13.14
CA GLY A 56 -8.12 -24.54 -11.82
C GLY A 56 -7.20 -25.06 -10.71
N ARG A 57 -6.47 -26.16 -10.96
CA ARG A 57 -5.47 -26.68 -10.01
C ARG A 57 -4.32 -25.71 -9.81
N LEU A 58 -3.84 -25.09 -10.89
CA LEU A 58 -2.75 -24.09 -10.82
C LEU A 58 -3.15 -22.87 -9.97
N VAL A 59 -4.36 -22.34 -10.15
CA VAL A 59 -4.88 -21.23 -9.35
C VAL A 59 -5.03 -21.62 -7.88
N ARG A 60 -5.59 -22.79 -7.58
CA ARG A 60 -5.69 -23.30 -6.20
C ARG A 60 -4.31 -23.41 -5.56
N ARG A 61 -3.34 -23.98 -6.27
CA ARG A 61 -1.94 -24.06 -5.82
C ARG A 61 -1.36 -22.68 -5.54
N GLY A 62 -1.63 -21.68 -6.38
CA GLY A 62 -1.20 -20.30 -6.18
C GLY A 62 -1.78 -19.70 -4.90
N ARG A 63 -3.09 -19.92 -4.64
CA ARG A 63 -3.73 -19.50 -3.38
C ARG A 63 -3.07 -20.16 -2.16
N ASP A 64 -2.77 -21.45 -2.24
CA ASP A 64 -2.11 -22.17 -1.13
C ASP A 64 -0.70 -21.60 -0.86
N LEU A 65 0.06 -21.30 -1.92
CA LEU A 65 1.36 -20.63 -1.79
C LEU A 65 1.25 -19.24 -1.13
N ILE A 66 0.20 -18.47 -1.41
CA ILE A 66 -0.04 -17.19 -0.75
C ILE A 66 -0.41 -17.36 0.73
N THR A 67 -1.27 -18.33 1.05
CA THR A 67 -1.83 -18.48 2.40
C THR A 67 -0.96 -19.30 3.34
N ALA A 68 -0.11 -20.19 2.80
CA ALA A 68 0.75 -21.09 3.54
C ALA A 68 2.16 -21.19 2.92
N THR A 69 2.75 -20.07 2.54
CA THR A 69 4.08 -19.98 1.91
C THR A 69 5.12 -20.80 2.67
N TYR A 70 5.13 -20.73 3.99
CA TYR A 70 6.01 -21.47 4.89
C TYR A 70 5.94 -22.99 4.68
N ALA A 71 4.76 -23.54 4.36
CA ALA A 71 4.55 -24.98 4.20
C ALA A 71 4.97 -25.52 2.82
N HIS A 72 5.16 -24.64 1.84
CA HIS A 72 5.42 -25.02 0.46
C HIS A 72 6.82 -24.66 -0.02
N ILE A 73 7.32 -23.49 0.41
CA ILE A 73 8.61 -22.95 -0.01
C ILE A 73 9.36 -22.26 1.15
N GLY A 74 8.95 -22.52 2.39
CA GLY A 74 9.56 -22.01 3.60
C GLY A 74 10.92 -22.64 3.92
N PRO A 75 11.63 -22.11 4.93
CA PRO A 75 12.96 -22.59 5.29
C PRO A 75 12.95 -24.00 5.90
N GLU A 76 11.82 -24.48 6.39
CA GLU A 76 11.66 -25.76 7.07
C GLU A 76 11.02 -26.85 6.20
N VAL A 77 10.70 -26.57 4.92
CA VAL A 77 10.20 -27.62 4.03
C VAL A 77 11.24 -28.71 3.82
N PRO A 78 10.83 -29.98 3.69
CA PRO A 78 11.76 -31.12 3.63
C PRO A 78 12.77 -30.99 2.49
N ASP A 79 12.31 -30.69 1.26
CA ASP A 79 13.18 -30.54 0.11
C ASP A 79 13.90 -29.18 0.15
N ALA A 80 15.22 -29.21 0.28
CA ALA A 80 16.05 -28.00 0.29
C ALA A 80 15.99 -27.22 -1.03
N ALA A 81 15.70 -27.86 -2.17
CA ALA A 81 15.53 -27.22 -3.44
C ALA A 81 14.32 -26.26 -3.46
N ASP A 82 13.28 -26.58 -2.70
CA ASP A 82 12.06 -25.78 -2.56
C ASP A 82 12.15 -24.67 -1.50
N ARG A 83 13.24 -24.55 -0.76
CA ARG A 83 13.43 -23.51 0.27
C ARG A 83 13.75 -22.17 -0.37
N TYR A 84 12.72 -21.42 -0.76
CA TYR A 84 12.85 -20.09 -1.35
C TYR A 84 12.62 -18.97 -0.34
N ALA A 85 11.66 -19.10 0.58
CA ALA A 85 11.50 -18.15 1.67
C ALA A 85 12.56 -18.37 2.75
N GLY A 86 13.06 -17.29 3.32
CA GLY A 86 14.07 -17.31 4.41
C GLY A 86 13.47 -17.12 5.79
N ASN A 87 12.13 -17.00 5.88
CA ASN A 87 11.37 -16.95 7.11
C ASN A 87 10.10 -17.81 7.01
N ASN A 88 9.48 -18.08 8.15
CA ASN A 88 8.27 -18.91 8.25
C ASN A 88 6.97 -18.10 8.14
N LEU A 89 7.01 -16.93 7.50
CA LEU A 89 5.82 -16.16 7.19
C LEU A 89 5.05 -16.77 5.99
N ALA A 90 3.80 -16.32 5.84
CA ALA A 90 3.05 -16.46 4.61
C ALA A 90 2.86 -15.08 3.95
N CYS A 91 2.73 -15.03 2.63
CA CYS A 91 2.36 -13.79 1.93
C CYS A 91 1.04 -13.23 2.49
N GLY A 92 0.11 -14.12 2.86
CA GLY A 92 -1.18 -13.81 3.48
C GLY A 92 -1.10 -13.15 4.86
N ASN A 93 0.08 -13.14 5.53
CA ASN A 93 0.24 -12.41 6.78
C ASN A 93 0.20 -10.88 6.59
N CYS A 94 0.60 -10.39 5.41
CA CYS A 94 0.47 -8.99 5.01
C CYS A 94 -0.66 -8.80 4.00
N HIS A 95 -0.82 -9.71 3.02
CA HIS A 95 -1.88 -9.70 2.01
C HIS A 95 -3.12 -10.43 2.55
N LEU A 96 -3.84 -9.73 3.44
CA LEU A 96 -4.90 -10.34 4.26
C LEU A 96 -6.03 -10.95 3.42
N GLN A 97 -6.69 -11.99 3.96
CA GLN A 97 -7.75 -12.75 3.30
C GLN A 97 -7.30 -13.27 1.91
N ALA A 98 -6.12 -13.89 1.87
CA ALA A 98 -5.52 -14.37 0.62
C ALA A 98 -5.36 -13.27 -0.45
N GLY A 99 -5.16 -12.03 -0.01
CA GLY A 99 -4.96 -10.87 -0.88
C GLY A 99 -6.24 -10.17 -1.34
N THR A 100 -7.37 -10.39 -0.68
CA THR A 100 -8.66 -9.80 -1.07
C THR A 100 -9.19 -8.76 -0.09
N LYS A 101 -8.63 -8.63 1.12
CA LYS A 101 -9.08 -7.65 2.12
C LYS A 101 -8.75 -6.23 1.67
N LYS A 102 -9.77 -5.38 1.56
CA LYS A 102 -9.58 -3.92 1.32
C LYS A 102 -8.67 -3.33 2.39
N PHE A 103 -7.71 -2.50 1.96
CA PHE A 103 -6.69 -1.87 2.80
C PHE A 103 -5.79 -2.84 3.60
N GLY A 104 -5.99 -4.15 3.44
CA GLY A 104 -5.11 -5.20 3.94
C GLY A 104 -4.03 -5.60 2.92
N LEU A 105 -3.44 -4.62 2.23
CA LEU A 105 -2.48 -4.79 1.13
C LEU A 105 -2.98 -5.79 0.08
N PRO A 106 -4.19 -5.58 -0.49
CA PRO A 106 -4.75 -6.52 -1.46
C PRO A 106 -3.87 -6.66 -2.70
N ILE A 107 -4.02 -7.81 -3.38
CA ILE A 107 -3.33 -8.13 -4.63
C ILE A 107 -4.29 -8.34 -5.81
N PHE A 108 -5.57 -8.01 -5.62
CA PHE A 108 -6.54 -8.01 -6.73
C PHE A 108 -6.26 -6.87 -7.70
N GLY A 109 -6.53 -7.09 -8.98
CA GLY A 109 -6.28 -6.12 -10.05
C GLY A 109 -4.80 -5.92 -10.40
N LEU A 110 -3.88 -6.46 -9.59
CA LEU A 110 -2.45 -6.21 -9.71
C LEU A 110 -1.86 -6.75 -11.02
N PHE A 111 -2.36 -7.89 -11.52
CA PHE A 111 -1.78 -8.54 -12.72
C PHE A 111 -1.84 -7.63 -13.96
N GLY A 112 -2.93 -6.89 -14.14
CA GLY A 112 -3.11 -5.99 -15.29
C GLY A 112 -2.26 -4.72 -15.26
N GLU A 113 -1.53 -4.46 -14.17
CA GLU A 113 -0.62 -3.32 -14.04
C GLU A 113 0.81 -3.62 -14.56
N PHE A 114 1.12 -4.85 -14.91
CA PHE A 114 2.47 -5.26 -15.34
C PHE A 114 2.52 -5.63 -16.83
N PRO A 115 3.66 -5.35 -17.51
CA PRO A 115 4.89 -4.76 -16.97
C PRO A 115 4.72 -3.29 -16.61
N ARG A 116 5.45 -2.80 -15.59
CA ARG A 116 5.42 -1.39 -15.19
C ARG A 116 6.78 -0.88 -14.70
N TYR A 117 6.98 0.44 -14.80
CA TYR A 117 8.16 1.07 -14.23
C TYR A 117 8.18 0.97 -12.71
N SER A 118 9.31 0.56 -12.16
CA SER A 118 9.57 0.48 -10.72
C SER A 118 10.59 1.53 -10.32
N VAL A 119 10.19 2.52 -9.55
CA VAL A 119 11.10 3.55 -9.01
C VAL A 119 12.20 2.95 -8.15
N ARG A 120 11.95 1.78 -7.52
CA ARG A 120 12.94 1.10 -6.68
C ARG A 120 14.12 0.56 -7.48
N SER A 121 13.87 -0.03 -8.63
CA SER A 121 14.90 -0.59 -9.51
C SER A 121 15.37 0.37 -10.62
N GLY A 122 14.60 1.47 -10.85
CA GLY A 122 14.83 2.37 -11.96
C GLY A 122 14.59 1.75 -13.35
N ALA A 123 13.79 0.68 -13.42
CA ALA A 123 13.55 -0.09 -14.64
C ALA A 123 12.10 -0.57 -14.72
N GLU A 124 11.67 -0.95 -15.92
CA GLU A 124 10.44 -1.70 -16.10
C GLU A 124 10.60 -3.11 -15.53
N ILE A 125 9.60 -3.59 -14.79
CA ILE A 125 9.61 -4.91 -14.16
C ILE A 125 8.34 -5.69 -14.52
N THR A 126 8.50 -7.02 -14.56
CA THR A 126 7.39 -7.96 -14.74
C THR A 126 6.68 -8.26 -13.43
N ILE A 127 5.57 -9.00 -13.49
CA ILE A 127 4.85 -9.46 -12.28
C ILE A 127 5.69 -10.45 -11.46
N GLU A 128 6.51 -11.29 -12.12
CA GLU A 128 7.43 -12.24 -11.47
C GLU A 128 8.52 -11.50 -10.70
N GLU A 129 9.09 -10.44 -11.28
CA GLU A 129 10.07 -9.59 -10.59
C GLU A 129 9.44 -8.85 -9.42
N ARG A 130 8.17 -8.45 -9.54
CA ARG A 130 7.42 -7.87 -8.41
C ARG A 130 7.23 -8.89 -7.28
N VAL A 131 6.88 -10.14 -7.60
CA VAL A 131 6.80 -11.24 -6.62
C VAL A 131 8.18 -11.46 -6.00
N ASN A 132 9.24 -11.50 -6.78
CA ASN A 132 10.61 -11.69 -6.32
C ASN A 132 11.11 -10.55 -5.42
N SER A 133 10.63 -9.33 -5.64
CA SER A 133 10.87 -8.22 -4.69
C SER A 133 10.29 -8.51 -3.30
N CYS A 134 9.15 -9.20 -3.21
CA CYS A 134 8.61 -9.66 -1.91
C CYS A 134 9.41 -10.86 -1.35
N MET A 135 9.79 -11.83 -2.20
CA MET A 135 10.55 -13.00 -1.78
C MET A 135 11.88 -12.61 -1.11
N THR A 136 12.59 -11.66 -1.70
CA THR A 136 13.91 -11.22 -1.19
C THR A 136 13.83 -10.17 -0.06
N ARG A 137 12.64 -9.67 0.29
CA ARG A 137 12.42 -8.63 1.31
C ARG A 137 11.45 -9.09 2.40
N SER A 138 10.18 -9.20 2.10
CA SER A 138 9.17 -9.61 3.07
C SER A 138 9.36 -11.06 3.54
N MET A 139 9.73 -11.93 2.62
CA MET A 139 10.01 -13.35 2.91
C MET A 139 11.48 -13.60 3.28
N ASN A 140 12.35 -12.57 3.29
CA ASN A 140 13.76 -12.64 3.63
C ASN A 140 14.52 -13.80 2.99
N GLY A 141 14.15 -14.17 1.76
CA GLY A 141 14.61 -15.35 1.05
C GLY A 141 15.32 -15.04 -0.26
N ARG A 142 15.23 -15.98 -1.20
CA ARG A 142 15.81 -15.88 -2.53
C ARG A 142 14.74 -15.79 -3.62
N ALA A 143 15.11 -15.28 -4.79
CA ALA A 143 14.21 -15.18 -5.93
C ALA A 143 13.78 -16.57 -6.44
N LEU A 144 12.50 -16.70 -6.80
CA LEU A 144 11.95 -17.83 -7.53
C LEU A 144 12.30 -17.65 -9.02
N PRO A 145 12.80 -18.69 -9.71
CA PRO A 145 12.91 -18.65 -11.16
C PRO A 145 11.53 -18.40 -11.80
N ALA A 146 11.48 -17.59 -12.85
CA ALA A 146 10.22 -17.24 -13.52
C ALA A 146 9.43 -18.48 -14.00
N GLN A 147 10.15 -19.53 -14.42
CA GLN A 147 9.56 -20.78 -14.90
C GLN A 147 9.33 -21.83 -13.79
N ALA A 148 9.65 -21.51 -12.54
CA ALA A 148 9.38 -22.43 -11.44
C ALA A 148 7.88 -22.68 -11.30
N PRO A 149 7.43 -23.93 -11.04
CA PRO A 149 6.01 -24.25 -10.86
C PRO A 149 5.34 -23.39 -9.77
N GLN A 150 6.09 -23.04 -8.73
CA GLN A 150 5.61 -22.18 -7.64
C GLN A 150 5.36 -20.73 -8.12
N MET A 151 6.25 -20.17 -8.94
CA MET A 151 6.05 -18.83 -9.54
C MET A 151 4.85 -18.82 -10.48
N GLN A 152 4.76 -19.82 -11.36
CA GLN A 152 3.65 -19.94 -12.30
C GLN A 152 2.28 -20.06 -11.58
N ALA A 153 2.24 -20.78 -10.46
CA ALA A 153 1.04 -20.90 -9.65
C ALA A 153 0.67 -19.56 -8.97
N ILE A 154 1.65 -18.86 -8.39
CA ILE A 154 1.43 -17.52 -7.80
C ILE A 154 0.89 -16.56 -8.85
N VAL A 155 1.51 -16.49 -10.03
CA VAL A 155 1.09 -15.61 -11.12
C VAL A 155 -0.31 -15.97 -11.63
N ALA A 156 -0.64 -17.27 -11.72
CA ALA A 156 -1.98 -17.71 -12.10
C ALA A 156 -3.04 -17.25 -11.09
N TYR A 157 -2.73 -17.27 -9.80
CA TYR A 157 -3.62 -16.76 -8.77
C TYR A 157 -3.78 -15.23 -8.85
N LEU A 158 -2.70 -14.48 -9.06
CA LEU A 158 -2.75 -13.02 -9.26
C LEU A 158 -3.60 -12.65 -10.47
N LYS A 159 -3.45 -13.39 -11.58
CA LYS A 159 -4.27 -13.23 -12.78
C LYS A 159 -5.74 -13.52 -12.50
N PHE A 160 -6.02 -14.59 -11.77
CA PHE A 160 -7.39 -14.96 -11.37
C PHE A 160 -8.04 -13.85 -10.52
N LEU A 161 -7.34 -13.29 -9.53
CA LEU A 161 -7.82 -12.16 -8.73
C LEU A 161 -7.98 -10.85 -9.53
N SER A 162 -7.44 -10.78 -10.72
CA SER A 162 -7.59 -9.63 -11.62
C SER A 162 -8.70 -9.83 -12.65
N THR A 163 -9.45 -10.93 -12.57
CA THR A 163 -10.57 -11.20 -13.47
C THR A 163 -11.64 -10.11 -13.35
N GLY A 164 -12.03 -9.54 -14.49
CA GLY A 164 -13.02 -8.48 -14.56
C GLY A 164 -12.52 -7.08 -14.16
N VAL A 165 -11.22 -6.94 -13.89
CA VAL A 165 -10.57 -5.65 -13.65
C VAL A 165 -9.83 -5.21 -14.92
N PRO A 166 -10.25 -4.14 -15.60
CA PRO A 166 -9.54 -3.59 -16.74
C PRO A 166 -8.11 -3.16 -16.36
N PRO A 167 -7.12 -3.30 -17.26
CA PRO A 167 -5.77 -2.78 -17.03
C PRO A 167 -5.80 -1.28 -16.71
N GLY A 168 -5.08 -0.88 -15.66
CA GLY A 168 -4.99 0.52 -15.21
C GLY A 168 -6.17 1.02 -14.37
N GLU A 169 -7.24 0.23 -14.20
CA GLU A 169 -8.34 0.59 -13.29
C GLU A 169 -7.89 0.48 -11.84
N LYS A 170 -8.01 1.58 -11.10
CA LYS A 170 -7.72 1.62 -9.66
C LYS A 170 -8.98 1.29 -8.88
N LEU A 171 -9.03 0.09 -8.35
CA LEU A 171 -10.13 -0.34 -7.49
C LEU A 171 -10.05 0.32 -6.10
N PRO A 172 -11.19 0.64 -5.48
CA PRO A 172 -11.22 1.10 -4.09
C PRO A 172 -10.66 0.06 -3.12
N GLY A 173 -9.90 0.51 -2.13
CA GLY A 173 -9.38 -0.36 -1.08
C GLY A 173 -7.99 -0.94 -1.35
N LEU A 174 -7.29 -0.47 -2.39
CA LEU A 174 -5.89 -0.84 -2.64
C LEU A 174 -4.95 -0.27 -1.59
N GLY A 175 -3.79 -0.93 -1.41
CA GLY A 175 -2.76 -0.53 -0.45
C GLY A 175 -3.12 -0.83 1.00
N ALA A 176 -2.56 -0.05 1.91
CA ALA A 176 -2.76 -0.18 3.36
C ALA A 176 -3.75 0.85 3.93
N GLY A 177 -4.45 1.59 3.07
CA GLY A 177 -5.23 2.76 3.45
C GLY A 177 -4.39 4.04 3.55
N ILE A 178 -5.04 5.15 3.86
CA ILE A 178 -4.39 6.46 4.05
C ILE A 178 -5.04 7.13 5.25
N MET A 179 -4.24 7.47 6.25
CA MET A 179 -4.64 8.29 7.38
C MET A 179 -3.82 9.59 7.45
N PRO A 180 -4.24 10.61 8.20
CA PRO A 180 -3.45 11.83 8.40
C PRO A 180 -2.06 11.54 8.94
N GLU A 181 -1.05 12.25 8.42
CA GLU A 181 0.31 12.19 8.95
C GLU A 181 0.46 13.07 10.19
N LEU A 182 1.36 12.67 11.11
CA LEU A 182 1.67 13.46 12.28
C LEU A 182 2.53 14.67 11.92
N ALA A 183 2.28 15.80 12.57
CA ALA A 183 3.14 16.98 12.50
C ALA A 183 4.43 16.83 13.34
N ARG A 184 4.51 15.80 14.19
CA ARG A 184 5.67 15.43 15.00
C ARG A 184 6.27 14.11 14.53
N PRO A 185 7.50 13.77 14.94
CA PRO A 185 8.00 12.42 14.77
C PRO A 185 7.09 11.40 15.49
N ALA A 186 6.88 10.24 14.90
CA ALA A 186 6.29 9.10 15.57
C ALA A 186 7.27 8.53 16.61
N SER A 187 6.76 8.12 17.77
CA SER A 187 7.57 7.80 18.94
C SER A 187 7.54 6.31 19.26
N PRO A 188 8.67 5.57 19.10
CA PRO A 188 8.77 4.20 19.59
C PRO A 188 8.50 4.08 21.10
N ALA A 189 8.90 5.09 21.89
CA ALA A 189 8.69 5.09 23.34
C ALA A 189 7.20 5.14 23.70
N ASN A 190 6.41 5.96 23.00
CA ASN A 190 4.96 6.01 23.18
C ASN A 190 4.28 4.76 22.60
N GLY A 191 4.82 4.18 21.53
CA GLY A 191 4.28 2.99 20.88
C GLY A 191 4.42 1.72 21.70
N ARG A 192 5.48 1.61 22.53
CA ARG A 192 5.72 0.43 23.36
C ARG A 192 4.56 0.10 24.30
N PRO A 193 4.03 1.01 25.13
CA PRO A 193 2.88 0.70 25.99
C PRO A 193 1.62 0.35 25.19
N ILE A 194 1.41 0.94 24.00
CA ILE A 194 0.30 0.60 23.12
C ILE A 194 0.47 -0.85 22.61
N PHE A 195 1.67 -1.22 22.16
CA PHE A 195 1.97 -2.59 21.74
C PHE A 195 1.70 -3.59 22.85
N MET A 196 2.15 -3.32 24.07
CA MET A 196 1.93 -4.19 25.24
C MET A 196 0.46 -4.36 25.57
N ARG A 197 -0.34 -3.29 25.42
CA ARG A 197 -1.79 -3.30 25.71
C ARG A 197 -2.60 -4.04 24.65
N VAL A 198 -2.28 -3.84 23.36
CA VAL A 198 -3.17 -4.21 22.23
C VAL A 198 -2.61 -5.34 21.37
N CYS A 199 -1.29 -5.46 21.24
CA CYS A 199 -0.66 -6.35 20.26
C CYS A 199 0.00 -7.58 20.90
N ALA A 200 0.60 -7.40 22.09
CA ALA A 200 1.43 -8.42 22.73
C ALA A 200 0.66 -9.69 23.07
N GLY A 201 -0.65 -9.62 23.32
CA GLY A 201 -1.49 -10.79 23.58
C GLY A 201 -1.50 -11.81 22.43
N CYS A 202 -1.34 -11.34 21.18
CA CYS A 202 -1.27 -12.20 20.00
C CYS A 202 0.19 -12.37 19.51
N HIS A 203 0.94 -11.26 19.38
CA HIS A 203 2.27 -11.31 18.80
C HIS A 203 3.41 -11.62 19.78
N GLY A 204 3.10 -11.82 21.08
CA GLY A 204 4.08 -11.97 22.15
C GLY A 204 4.67 -10.62 22.58
N THR A 205 5.22 -10.56 23.80
CA THR A 205 5.75 -9.30 24.40
C THR A 205 6.93 -8.73 23.63
N GLU A 206 7.67 -9.58 22.91
CA GLU A 206 8.80 -9.20 22.07
C GLU A 206 8.45 -9.18 20.57
N GLY A 207 7.18 -9.43 20.23
CA GLY A 207 6.72 -9.45 18.85
C GLY A 207 7.21 -10.64 18.03
N LEU A 208 7.66 -11.72 18.66
CA LEU A 208 8.21 -12.91 17.98
C LEU A 208 7.14 -13.86 17.44
N GLY A 209 5.87 -13.54 17.66
CA GLY A 209 4.75 -14.36 17.19
C GLY A 209 4.51 -15.62 18.01
N VAL A 210 3.57 -16.42 17.57
CA VAL A 210 3.22 -17.72 18.18
C VAL A 210 3.31 -18.80 17.11
N ARG A 211 4.28 -19.69 17.23
CA ARG A 211 4.47 -20.82 16.31
C ARG A 211 3.28 -21.77 16.36
N ARG A 212 3.00 -22.42 15.24
CA ARG A 212 2.05 -23.54 15.20
C ARG A 212 2.67 -24.72 15.96
N SER A 213 1.83 -25.39 16.73
CA SER A 213 2.20 -26.63 17.44
C SER A 213 1.01 -27.59 17.34
N LEU A 214 0.75 -28.09 16.14
CA LEU A 214 -0.30 -29.05 15.89
C LEU A 214 0.33 -30.40 15.52
N PRO A 215 -0.28 -31.54 15.91
CA PRO A 215 0.27 -32.87 15.64
C PRO A 215 0.59 -33.17 14.18
N THR A 216 -0.05 -32.46 13.25
CA THR A 216 0.08 -32.67 11.80
C THR A 216 0.70 -31.50 11.04
N VAL A 217 0.83 -30.32 11.66
CA VAL A 217 1.38 -29.09 11.03
C VAL A 217 2.04 -28.24 12.09
N ASP A 218 3.34 -28.37 12.26
CA ASP A 218 4.16 -27.56 13.15
C ASP A 218 4.93 -26.44 12.41
N LEU A 219 4.68 -26.27 11.11
CA LEU A 219 5.31 -25.23 10.31
C LEU A 219 4.55 -23.91 10.38
N GLY A 220 5.30 -22.81 10.36
CA GLY A 220 4.75 -21.45 10.33
C GLY A 220 4.20 -20.98 11.67
N TYR A 221 3.30 -20.01 11.62
CA TYR A 221 2.79 -19.30 12.79
C TYR A 221 1.26 -19.32 12.86
N VAL A 222 0.73 -19.39 14.08
CA VAL A 222 -0.68 -19.04 14.37
C VAL A 222 -0.82 -17.52 14.35
N MET A 223 0.11 -16.83 15.03
CA MET A 223 0.24 -15.38 15.01
C MET A 223 1.63 -15.02 14.50
N PRO A 224 1.75 -14.29 13.38
CA PRO A 224 3.05 -14.05 12.75
C PRO A 224 3.96 -13.16 13.60
N PRO A 225 5.29 -13.34 13.51
CA PRO A 225 6.24 -12.44 14.12
C PRO A 225 6.21 -11.07 13.41
N VAL A 226 6.33 -10.00 14.20
CA VAL A 226 6.46 -8.62 13.73
C VAL A 226 7.85 -8.04 14.00
N SER A 227 8.68 -8.81 14.68
CA SER A 227 10.10 -8.54 14.99
C SER A 227 10.92 -9.83 14.98
N GLY A 228 12.23 -9.73 15.17
CA GLY A 228 13.14 -10.88 15.29
C GLY A 228 13.60 -11.45 13.96
N SER A 229 14.38 -12.53 14.05
CA SER A 229 15.06 -13.14 12.89
C SER A 229 14.13 -13.79 11.88
N ASP A 230 12.95 -14.22 12.31
CA ASP A 230 11.95 -14.88 11.46
C ASP A 230 10.87 -13.91 10.90
N SER A 231 11.10 -12.59 11.04
CA SER A 231 10.27 -11.54 10.49
C SER A 231 10.76 -11.08 9.10
N PHE A 232 10.08 -10.11 8.51
CA PHE A 232 10.51 -9.45 7.28
C PHE A 232 11.80 -8.63 7.52
N ASN A 233 12.63 -8.45 6.47
CA ASN A 233 13.84 -7.65 6.59
C ASN A 233 13.60 -6.14 6.44
N ASP A 234 14.62 -5.34 6.76
CA ASP A 234 14.56 -3.87 6.76
C ASP A 234 14.34 -3.25 5.36
N GLY A 235 14.54 -4.01 4.28
CA GLY A 235 14.20 -3.61 2.90
C GLY A 235 12.73 -3.84 2.51
N ALA A 236 11.93 -4.47 3.37
CA ALA A 236 10.53 -4.75 3.10
C ALA A 236 9.64 -3.49 3.12
N GLY A 237 8.53 -3.52 2.40
CA GLY A 237 7.56 -2.43 2.41
C GLY A 237 6.98 -2.14 3.81
N MET A 238 6.82 -3.18 4.64
CA MET A 238 6.35 -3.06 6.02
C MET A 238 7.40 -2.48 6.98
N ALA A 239 8.67 -2.38 6.59
CA ALA A 239 9.69 -1.65 7.34
C ALA A 239 9.58 -0.12 7.19
N ARG A 240 8.73 0.36 6.28
CA ARG A 240 8.44 1.77 6.07
C ARG A 240 7.28 2.21 6.95
N LEU A 241 7.48 3.31 7.69
CA LEU A 241 6.55 3.75 8.72
C LEU A 241 5.14 4.05 8.19
N ILE A 242 5.02 4.76 7.06
CA ILE A 242 3.71 5.10 6.47
C ILE A 242 2.92 3.83 6.14
N THR A 243 3.60 2.83 5.56
CA THR A 243 2.93 1.56 5.24
C THR A 243 2.52 0.81 6.49
N ALA A 244 3.41 0.69 7.49
CA ALA A 244 3.15 -0.02 8.72
C ALA A 244 2.03 0.64 9.54
N ALA A 245 2.07 1.98 9.68
CA ALA A 245 1.08 2.73 10.44
C ALA A 245 -0.33 2.63 9.82
N ASN A 246 -0.45 2.83 8.51
CA ASN A 246 -1.72 2.65 7.82
C ASN A 246 -2.23 1.21 7.94
N PHE A 247 -1.36 0.21 7.74
CA PHE A 247 -1.76 -1.20 7.88
C PHE A 247 -2.26 -1.51 9.29
N VAL A 248 -1.58 -1.04 10.31
CA VAL A 248 -1.99 -1.22 11.73
C VAL A 248 -3.33 -0.55 11.97
N HIS A 249 -3.51 0.69 11.57
CA HIS A 249 -4.74 1.44 11.80
C HIS A 249 -5.97 0.76 11.20
N PHE A 250 -5.88 0.29 9.96
CA PHE A 250 -7.03 -0.26 9.23
C PHE A 250 -7.24 -1.77 9.42
N ASN A 251 -6.28 -2.49 10.03
CA ASN A 251 -6.35 -3.95 10.10
C ASN A 251 -6.04 -4.57 11.46
N MET A 252 -5.50 -3.81 12.42
CA MET A 252 -5.10 -4.34 13.73
C MET A 252 -5.76 -3.58 14.89
N PRO A 253 -6.08 -4.28 15.99
CA PRO A 253 -5.93 -5.73 16.22
C PRO A 253 -6.74 -6.59 15.24
N HIS A 254 -6.45 -7.89 15.17
CA HIS A 254 -7.17 -8.81 14.28
C HIS A 254 -8.69 -8.71 14.48
N GLY A 255 -9.43 -8.58 13.38
CA GLY A 255 -10.88 -8.34 13.40
C GLY A 255 -11.26 -6.89 13.16
N THR A 256 -10.31 -5.95 13.18
CA THR A 256 -10.57 -4.53 12.84
C THR A 256 -11.12 -4.42 11.41
N ASP A 257 -12.19 -3.66 11.30
CA ASP A 257 -12.72 -3.18 10.01
C ASP A 257 -12.16 -1.77 9.74
N TYR A 258 -11.86 -1.50 8.48
CA TYR A 258 -11.34 -0.19 8.07
C TYR A 258 -12.35 0.96 8.24
N LEU A 259 -13.65 0.65 8.38
CA LEU A 259 -14.70 1.63 8.67
C LEU A 259 -14.81 1.95 10.16
N ASP A 260 -14.25 1.08 11.03
CA ASP A 260 -14.24 1.24 12.49
C ASP A 260 -12.85 0.88 13.07
N PRO A 261 -11.82 1.72 12.83
CA PRO A 261 -10.49 1.49 13.37
C PRO A 261 -10.47 1.55 14.90
N GLN A 262 -9.79 0.58 15.52
CA GLN A 262 -9.73 0.45 16.99
C GLN A 262 -8.64 1.31 17.64
N LEU A 263 -7.66 1.76 16.87
CA LEU A 263 -6.59 2.65 17.32
C LEU A 263 -6.81 4.05 16.76
N THR A 264 -6.52 5.07 17.57
CA THR A 264 -6.43 6.44 17.04
C THR A 264 -5.30 6.56 16.02
N VAL A 265 -5.34 7.61 15.20
CA VAL A 265 -4.28 7.91 14.24
C VAL A 265 -2.92 7.98 14.96
N GLU A 266 -2.83 8.70 16.08
CA GLU A 266 -1.60 8.86 16.84
C GLU A 266 -1.08 7.54 17.41
N GLU A 267 -1.98 6.73 17.99
CA GLU A 267 -1.61 5.39 18.50
C GLU A 267 -1.09 4.48 17.39
N ALA A 268 -1.71 4.50 16.21
CA ALA A 268 -1.28 3.70 15.08
C ALA A 268 0.11 4.11 14.56
N TRP A 269 0.40 5.42 14.48
CA TRP A 269 1.74 5.90 14.14
C TRP A 269 2.79 5.52 15.17
N ASP A 270 2.52 5.75 16.44
CA ASP A 270 3.49 5.50 17.51
C ASP A 270 3.76 3.99 17.68
N VAL A 271 2.73 3.14 17.63
CA VAL A 271 2.94 1.68 17.72
C VAL A 271 3.63 1.12 16.47
N ALA A 272 3.36 1.65 15.27
CA ALA A 272 4.10 1.29 14.07
C ALA A 272 5.58 1.71 14.18
N ALA A 273 5.87 2.89 14.73
CA ALA A 273 7.24 3.32 15.02
C ALA A 273 7.95 2.36 15.98
N TYR A 274 7.27 1.90 17.02
CA TYR A 274 7.80 0.87 17.92
C TYR A 274 8.08 -0.43 17.15
N LEU A 275 7.16 -0.91 16.33
CA LEU A 275 7.33 -2.13 15.53
C LEU A 275 8.55 -2.07 14.61
N ILE A 276 8.70 -0.97 13.84
CA ILE A 276 9.83 -0.84 12.91
C ILE A 276 11.16 -0.52 13.60
N SER A 277 11.14 -0.15 14.88
CA SER A 277 12.36 0.01 15.69
C SER A 277 12.94 -1.32 16.20
N GLN A 278 12.13 -2.39 16.19
CA GLN A 278 12.54 -3.67 16.72
C GLN A 278 13.55 -4.38 15.80
N PRO A 279 14.41 -5.25 16.35
CA PRO A 279 15.38 -6.02 15.57
C PRO A 279 14.70 -6.85 14.47
N ARG A 280 15.35 -6.91 13.31
CA ARG A 280 14.93 -7.70 12.15
C ARG A 280 16.10 -8.01 11.24
N PRO A 281 15.99 -8.97 10.30
CA PRO A 281 17.05 -9.25 9.36
C PRO A 281 17.42 -8.03 8.51
N HIS A 282 18.71 -7.89 8.21
CA HIS A 282 19.22 -6.86 7.30
C HIS A 282 19.31 -7.40 5.87
N LYS A 283 18.82 -6.62 4.90
CA LYS A 283 18.97 -6.89 3.48
C LYS A 283 20.22 -6.21 2.92
N GLN A 284 21.11 -6.99 2.31
CA GLN A 284 22.26 -6.44 1.62
C GLN A 284 21.88 -5.63 0.37
N GLY A 285 22.64 -4.58 0.05
CA GLY A 285 22.53 -3.80 -1.18
C GLY A 285 21.34 -2.84 -1.21
N LEU A 286 20.87 -2.37 -0.06
CA LEU A 286 19.81 -1.37 0.06
C LEU A 286 20.22 0.00 -0.49
N ASP A 287 21.50 0.29 -0.54
CA ASP A 287 22.11 1.48 -1.13
C ASP A 287 21.89 1.61 -2.63
N ARG A 288 21.58 0.50 -3.31
CA ARG A 288 21.26 0.46 -4.75
C ARG A 288 19.78 0.64 -5.07
N ASP A 289 18.92 0.65 -4.04
CA ASP A 289 17.50 0.94 -4.21
C ASP A 289 17.31 2.42 -4.56
N PHE A 290 16.38 2.68 -5.48
CA PHE A 290 16.00 4.01 -5.91
C PHE A 290 17.16 4.77 -6.56
N PRO A 291 17.62 4.36 -7.75
CA PRO A 291 18.74 5.02 -8.46
C PRO A 291 18.45 6.50 -8.77
N ASP A 292 17.19 6.90 -9.01
CA ASP A 292 16.77 8.30 -8.91
C ASP A 292 16.33 8.58 -7.46
N LEU A 293 17.23 9.20 -6.69
CA LEU A 293 16.98 9.50 -5.27
C LEU A 293 15.83 10.50 -5.07
N LEU A 294 15.49 11.32 -6.09
CA LEU A 294 14.34 12.22 -6.01
C LEU A 294 12.99 11.48 -6.01
N GLU A 295 12.97 10.25 -6.54
CA GLU A 295 11.78 9.38 -6.53
C GLU A 295 11.73 8.44 -5.31
N LYS A 296 12.75 8.50 -4.44
CA LYS A 296 12.78 7.67 -3.24
C LYS A 296 11.67 8.07 -2.26
N PRO A 297 10.87 7.12 -1.77
CA PRO A 297 9.81 7.43 -0.83
C PRO A 297 10.35 8.06 0.46
N VAL A 298 9.67 9.10 0.93
CA VAL A 298 10.09 9.93 2.07
C VAL A 298 10.31 9.17 3.39
N ASP A 299 9.66 8.03 3.55
CA ASP A 299 9.74 7.17 4.73
C ASP A 299 10.64 5.94 4.53
N THR A 300 11.58 5.98 3.58
CA THR A 300 12.56 4.89 3.38
C THR A 300 13.60 4.98 4.49
N PRO A 301 13.74 3.91 5.35
CA PRO A 301 14.55 4.00 6.57
C PRO A 301 16.04 3.76 6.35
N TYR A 302 16.55 3.94 5.13
CA TYR A 302 17.96 3.76 4.77
C TYR A 302 18.36 4.69 3.61
N GLY A 303 19.59 5.22 3.69
CA GLY A 303 20.18 6.06 2.65
C GLY A 303 20.63 5.31 1.39
N PRO A 304 21.23 6.02 0.43
CA PRO A 304 21.40 7.48 0.40
C PRO A 304 20.11 8.24 0.11
N TYR A 305 20.08 9.55 0.41
CA TYR A 305 18.95 10.46 0.17
C TYR A 305 19.38 11.60 -0.75
N ALA A 306 18.41 12.21 -1.48
CA ALA A 306 18.63 13.37 -2.30
C ALA A 306 18.63 14.69 -1.49
N ASP A 307 18.01 14.65 -0.32
CA ASP A 307 17.85 15.79 0.60
C ASP A 307 18.85 15.73 1.76
N GLY A 308 18.83 16.76 2.60
CA GLY A 308 19.73 16.89 3.75
C GLY A 308 19.16 16.38 5.08
N PHE A 309 18.00 15.72 5.07
CA PHE A 309 17.38 15.21 6.29
C PHE A 309 18.04 13.92 6.78
N SER A 310 17.97 13.70 8.09
CA SER A 310 18.58 12.53 8.72
C SER A 310 17.79 11.24 8.42
N GLU A 311 18.48 10.10 8.46
CA GLU A 311 17.85 8.78 8.40
C GLU A 311 16.77 8.60 9.47
N GLN A 312 16.99 9.15 10.66
CA GLN A 312 16.00 9.13 11.73
C GLN A 312 14.71 9.86 11.34
N GLN A 313 14.80 11.00 10.64
CA GLN A 313 13.62 11.72 10.18
C GLN A 313 12.94 10.97 9.03
N HIS A 314 13.68 10.37 8.11
CA HIS A 314 13.12 9.45 7.10
C HIS A 314 12.44 8.23 7.73
N LYS A 315 12.95 7.76 8.86
CA LYS A 315 12.37 6.60 9.54
C LYS A 315 11.11 6.92 10.35
N TYR A 316 11.05 8.08 11.01
CA TYR A 316 10.01 8.39 11.98
C TYR A 316 9.19 9.66 11.68
N GLY A 317 9.55 10.40 10.65
CA GLY A 317 8.92 11.68 10.32
C GLY A 317 9.43 12.86 11.18
N PRO A 318 8.78 14.02 11.11
CA PRO A 318 7.66 14.34 10.26
C PRO A 318 8.06 14.40 8.77
N PHE A 319 7.18 13.94 7.89
CA PHE A 319 7.50 13.78 6.46
C PHE A 319 7.21 14.99 5.60
N ALA A 320 6.35 15.91 6.05
CA ALA A 320 6.01 17.10 5.27
C ALA A 320 7.24 17.94 4.86
N PRO A 321 8.22 18.23 5.73
CA PRO A 321 9.42 18.98 5.33
C PRO A 321 10.24 18.25 4.25
N ILE A 322 10.33 16.92 4.31
CA ILE A 322 11.04 16.12 3.30
C ILE A 322 10.34 16.24 1.95
N ARG A 323 8.99 16.15 1.91
CA ARG A 323 8.22 16.31 0.66
C ARG A 323 8.40 17.68 0.03
N GLU A 324 8.41 18.73 0.84
CA GLU A 324 8.63 20.10 0.36
C GLU A 324 10.03 20.25 -0.25
N GLU A 325 11.06 19.73 0.41
CA GLU A 325 12.42 19.78 -0.10
C GLU A 325 12.58 18.97 -1.39
N LEU A 326 12.05 17.75 -1.45
CA LEU A 326 12.08 16.95 -2.68
C LEU A 326 11.33 17.65 -3.83
N LYS A 327 10.22 18.32 -3.54
CA LYS A 327 9.50 19.14 -4.54
C LYS A 327 10.38 20.28 -5.05
N ARG A 328 11.07 20.98 -4.15
CA ARG A 328 12.02 22.05 -4.49
C ARG A 328 13.18 21.54 -5.35
N LEU A 329 13.77 20.41 -4.96
CA LEU A 329 14.87 19.79 -5.71
C LEU A 329 14.43 19.33 -7.12
N LYS A 330 13.23 18.77 -7.26
CA LYS A 330 12.67 18.38 -8.56
C LYS A 330 12.41 19.57 -9.48
N ALA A 331 12.02 20.72 -8.93
CA ALA A 331 11.78 21.94 -9.70
C ALA A 331 13.08 22.59 -10.24
N ASN A 332 14.23 22.24 -9.67
CA ASN A 332 15.55 22.74 -10.07
C ASN A 332 16.33 21.76 -10.96
N LYS A 333 15.75 20.62 -11.36
CA LYS A 333 16.32 19.61 -12.27
C LYS A 333 15.88 19.90 -13.70
#